data_4df00f3ca0984a0d5e313821df51a1ba
#
_entry.id   4df00f3ca0984a0d5e313821df51a1ba
#
_cell.length_a   1.000
_cell.length_b   1.000
_cell.length_c   1.000
_cell.angle_alpha   90.00
_cell.angle_beta   90.00
_cell.angle_gamma   90.00
#
_symmetry.space_group_name_H-M   'P 1'
#
loop_
_entity.id
_entity.type
_entity.pdbx_description
1 polymer ?
#
loop_
_entity_poly.entity_id
_entity_poly.type
_entity_poly.pdbx_seq_one_letter_code
_entity_poly.pdbx_strand_id
1 'polypeptide(L)'
;MDADDVLNEENLEKLKSLKEALDPGTDVVMMEYAAGFDQSGRTTFSYFRERIMKTSRNFRWNGAVHETVIPEGNIIYSDVVIRHRKCGKGDPDRNLRIYEKMLAGGETLEPRHQLYYGRELYYHQRYPETEAVLVEFLKNPSGWLENKIDACFVLGQCYRKMGEKKSALEAFLYSLTMDVPRAEICCEVGKIFLERELPRQAAYWYGQALTVPSDKKKGGFFMAEYHGVVPYMQLCVCYDKMGCPEQAFFFHKKAMELKPEDSGVLYDQKYFREKYGLA
;
A
#
# COMPACT_ATOMS: atom_id res chain seq x y z
N MET A 1 -3.31 -16.79 13.81
CA MET A 1 -3.23 -15.39 14.32
C MET A 1 -1.96 -15.29 15.13
N ASP A 2 -1.24 -14.20 14.97
CA ASP A 2 -0.03 -13.94 15.76
C ASP A 2 -0.41 -13.45 17.17
N ALA A 3 0.54 -13.45 18.11
CA ALA A 3 0.26 -13.12 19.51
C ALA A 3 -0.17 -11.65 19.74
N ASP A 4 0.10 -10.79 18.78
CA ASP A 4 -0.24 -9.36 18.74
C ASP A 4 -1.38 -9.02 17.77
N ASP A 5 -2.03 -10.05 17.21
CA ASP A 5 -3.26 -9.89 16.42
C ASP A 5 -4.49 -9.76 17.34
N VAL A 6 -5.36 -8.82 17.02
CA VAL A 6 -6.56 -8.50 17.82
C VAL A 6 -7.81 -8.47 16.95
N LEU A 7 -8.87 -9.03 17.47
CA LEU A 7 -10.24 -8.85 16.98
C LEU A 7 -11.01 -7.96 17.96
N ASN A 8 -11.64 -6.90 17.47
CA ASN A 8 -12.64 -6.18 18.26
C ASN A 8 -13.95 -7.00 18.35
N GLU A 9 -14.88 -6.59 19.21
CA GLU A 9 -16.13 -7.31 19.43
C GLU A 9 -16.92 -7.55 18.15
N GLU A 10 -17.06 -6.53 17.30
CA GLU A 10 -17.75 -6.64 16.01
C GLU A 10 -17.14 -7.74 15.11
N ASN A 11 -15.82 -7.73 14.95
CA ASN A 11 -15.14 -8.73 14.13
C ASN A 11 -15.11 -10.12 14.75
N LEU A 12 -15.17 -10.21 16.08
CA LEU A 12 -15.33 -11.49 16.77
C LEU A 12 -16.72 -12.11 16.49
N GLU A 13 -17.78 -11.32 16.51
CA GLU A 13 -19.12 -11.80 16.15
C GLU A 13 -19.22 -12.19 14.67
N LYS A 14 -18.64 -11.38 13.76
CA LYS A 14 -18.53 -11.76 12.34
C LYS A 14 -17.80 -13.09 12.16
N LEU A 15 -16.70 -13.32 12.88
CA LEU A 15 -15.95 -14.57 12.81
C LEU A 15 -16.77 -15.77 13.33
N LYS A 16 -17.55 -15.61 14.39
CA LYS A 16 -18.45 -16.66 14.91
C LYS A 16 -19.49 -17.01 13.86
N SER A 17 -20.21 -16.01 13.34
CA SER A 17 -21.23 -16.21 12.31
C SER A 17 -20.65 -16.85 11.04
N LEU A 18 -19.47 -16.42 10.62
CA LEU A 18 -18.76 -17.02 9.49
C LEU A 18 -18.48 -18.51 9.72
N LYS A 19 -18.02 -18.89 10.92
CA LYS A 19 -17.73 -20.29 11.24
C LYS A 19 -18.97 -21.17 11.24
N GLU A 20 -20.11 -20.64 11.68
CA GLU A 20 -21.39 -21.37 11.69
C GLU A 20 -21.95 -21.56 10.27
N ALA A 21 -21.76 -20.58 9.40
CA ALA A 21 -22.26 -20.59 8.01
C ALA A 21 -21.23 -21.09 6.97
N LEU A 22 -20.03 -21.52 7.40
CA LEU A 22 -18.95 -21.86 6.49
C LEU A 22 -19.29 -23.12 5.67
N ASP A 23 -19.32 -22.95 4.35
CA ASP A 23 -19.48 -24.08 3.43
C ASP A 23 -18.35 -25.10 3.61
N PRO A 24 -18.66 -26.39 3.86
CA PRO A 24 -17.65 -27.45 3.92
C PRO A 24 -16.80 -27.59 2.66
N GLY A 25 -17.27 -27.08 1.52
CA GLY A 25 -16.51 -27.00 0.26
C GLY A 25 -15.45 -25.92 0.24
N THR A 26 -15.42 -24.99 1.20
CA THR A 26 -14.40 -23.93 1.28
C THR A 26 -13.06 -24.50 1.69
N ASP A 27 -12.01 -24.17 0.93
CA ASP A 27 -10.64 -24.59 1.23
C ASP A 27 -9.85 -23.52 2.00
N VAL A 28 -10.05 -22.24 1.65
CA VAL A 28 -9.35 -21.11 2.30
C VAL A 28 -10.30 -19.94 2.50
N VAL A 29 -10.24 -19.32 3.68
CA VAL A 29 -10.87 -18.03 3.94
C VAL A 29 -9.81 -16.94 4.07
N MET A 30 -9.90 -15.95 3.20
CA MET A 30 -9.09 -14.76 3.24
C MET A 30 -9.76 -13.70 4.13
N MET A 31 -9.01 -13.09 5.04
CA MET A 31 -9.48 -12.00 5.89
C MET A 31 -8.58 -10.79 5.75
N GLU A 32 -9.16 -9.59 5.88
CA GLU A 32 -8.38 -8.36 5.86
C GLU A 32 -7.47 -8.28 7.09
N TYR A 33 -6.20 -8.04 6.85
CA TYR A 33 -5.18 -7.80 7.88
C TYR A 33 -4.82 -6.32 7.88
N ALA A 34 -5.31 -5.59 8.87
CA ALA A 34 -5.05 -4.18 9.08
C ALA A 34 -3.76 -4.01 9.89
N ALA A 35 -2.69 -3.53 9.23
CA ALA A 35 -1.35 -3.44 9.80
C ALA A 35 -0.87 -2.00 10.04
N GLY A 36 -1.51 -0.99 9.45
CA GLY A 36 -1.22 0.42 9.67
C GLY A 36 -2.45 1.18 10.12
N PHE A 37 -2.26 2.14 11.04
CA PHE A 37 -3.34 2.94 11.59
C PHE A 37 -2.91 4.40 11.75
N ASP A 38 -3.85 5.33 11.57
CA ASP A 38 -3.65 6.73 11.94
C ASP A 38 -3.88 6.97 13.44
N GLN A 39 -3.68 8.22 13.87
CA GLN A 39 -3.85 8.59 15.29
C GLN A 39 -5.28 8.38 15.81
N SER A 40 -6.29 8.40 14.94
CA SER A 40 -7.67 8.10 15.28
C SER A 40 -8.01 6.60 15.27
N GLY A 41 -7.03 5.75 14.93
CA GLY A 41 -7.18 4.31 14.84
C GLY A 41 -7.84 3.80 13.55
N ARG A 42 -7.99 4.67 12.53
CA ARG A 42 -8.46 4.27 11.20
C ARG A 42 -7.36 3.53 10.46
N THR A 43 -7.73 2.47 9.73
CA THR A 43 -6.78 1.69 8.95
C THR A 43 -6.22 2.51 7.78
N THR A 44 -4.89 2.65 7.72
CA THR A 44 -4.16 3.32 6.64
C THR A 44 -3.49 2.33 5.69
N PHE A 45 -3.17 1.13 6.19
CA PHE A 45 -2.50 0.07 5.44
C PHE A 45 -3.08 -1.29 5.78
N SER A 46 -3.49 -2.05 4.77
CA SER A 46 -4.03 -3.40 4.92
C SER A 46 -3.77 -4.27 3.70
N TYR A 47 -3.97 -5.57 3.86
CA TYR A 47 -3.95 -6.58 2.80
C TYR A 47 -4.69 -7.82 3.26
N PHE A 48 -5.08 -8.69 2.33
CA PHE A 48 -5.71 -9.96 2.68
C PHE A 48 -4.70 -11.05 3.04
N ARG A 49 -5.03 -11.86 4.05
CA ARG A 49 -4.24 -13.02 4.50
C ARG A 49 -5.13 -14.23 4.67
N GLU A 50 -4.53 -15.39 4.48
CA GLU A 50 -5.11 -16.70 4.73
C GLU A 50 -5.31 -16.87 6.24
N ARG A 51 -6.55 -17.06 6.70
CA ARG A 51 -6.83 -17.12 8.14
C ARG A 51 -7.57 -18.39 8.58
N ILE A 52 -8.42 -18.96 7.73
CA ILE A 52 -8.99 -20.28 7.94
C ILE A 52 -8.59 -21.16 6.76
N MET A 53 -8.07 -22.32 7.04
CA MET A 53 -7.59 -23.27 6.05
C MET A 53 -8.09 -24.67 6.37
N LYS A 54 -8.58 -25.36 5.35
CA LYS A 54 -9.09 -26.73 5.47
C LYS A 54 -7.95 -27.71 5.77
N THR A 55 -7.99 -28.37 6.92
CA THR A 55 -6.91 -29.25 7.38
C THR A 55 -6.59 -30.40 6.44
N SER A 56 -7.60 -30.94 5.75
CA SER A 56 -7.42 -32.05 4.77
C SER A 56 -6.63 -31.65 3.52
N ARG A 57 -6.44 -30.34 3.27
CA ARG A 57 -5.62 -29.84 2.14
C ARG A 57 -4.12 -29.85 2.44
N ASN A 58 -3.72 -30.09 3.69
CA ASN A 58 -2.32 -30.14 4.12
C ASN A 58 -1.49 -28.92 3.70
N PHE A 59 -2.06 -27.72 3.75
CA PHE A 59 -1.34 -26.48 3.46
C PHE A 59 -0.05 -26.38 4.28
N ARG A 60 1.00 -25.82 3.68
CA ARG A 60 2.32 -25.64 4.29
C ARG A 60 2.72 -24.17 4.26
N TRP A 61 3.39 -23.74 5.31
CA TRP A 61 4.05 -22.45 5.34
C TRP A 61 5.24 -22.46 4.39
N ASN A 62 5.40 -21.38 3.62
CA ASN A 62 6.48 -21.16 2.69
C ASN A 62 7.21 -19.86 3.01
N GLY A 63 8.54 -19.88 2.98
CA GLY A 63 9.42 -18.73 3.20
C GLY A 63 10.09 -18.72 4.57
N ALA A 64 11.31 -18.18 4.62
CA ALA A 64 12.07 -17.98 5.85
C ALA A 64 11.71 -16.67 6.56
N VAL A 65 11.17 -15.72 5.81
CA VAL A 65 10.71 -14.40 6.26
C VAL A 65 9.41 -14.08 5.51
N HIS A 66 8.50 -13.38 6.15
CA HIS A 66 7.19 -13.07 5.58
C HIS A 66 6.47 -14.34 5.11
N GLU A 67 6.50 -15.36 5.95
CA GLU A 67 5.94 -16.67 5.68
C GLU A 67 4.49 -16.55 5.21
N THR A 68 4.12 -17.36 4.23
CA THR A 68 2.77 -17.41 3.67
C THR A 68 2.36 -18.82 3.36
N VAL A 69 1.07 -19.06 3.35
CA VAL A 69 0.50 -20.25 2.74
C VAL A 69 0.03 -19.85 1.35
N ILE A 70 0.36 -20.63 0.34
CA ILE A 70 -0.18 -20.41 -1.02
C ILE A 70 -1.64 -20.87 -1.02
N PRO A 71 -2.62 -19.96 -1.16
CA PRO A 71 -4.02 -20.34 -1.14
C PRO A 71 -4.40 -21.04 -2.44
N GLU A 72 -5.03 -22.19 -2.33
CA GLU A 72 -5.48 -23.00 -3.47
C GLU A 72 -6.88 -23.56 -3.22
N GLY A 73 -7.58 -23.92 -4.31
CA GLY A 73 -8.92 -24.50 -4.26
C GLY A 73 -10.04 -23.47 -4.19
N ASN A 74 -11.10 -23.77 -3.41
CA ASN A 74 -12.21 -22.86 -3.21
C ASN A 74 -11.86 -21.81 -2.18
N ILE A 75 -11.56 -20.57 -2.64
CA ILE A 75 -11.12 -19.45 -1.84
C ILE A 75 -12.27 -18.45 -1.71
N ILE A 76 -12.62 -18.12 -0.48
CA ILE A 76 -13.61 -17.04 -0.19
C ILE A 76 -12.96 -15.89 0.56
N TYR A 77 -13.55 -14.71 0.44
CA TYR A 77 -13.14 -13.49 1.13
C TYR A 77 -14.21 -13.11 2.15
N SER A 78 -13.78 -12.94 3.40
CA SER A 78 -14.63 -12.51 4.50
C SER A 78 -14.50 -11.01 4.75
N ASP A 79 -15.50 -10.42 5.39
CA ASP A 79 -15.51 -9.05 5.91
C ASP A 79 -14.94 -8.92 7.33
N VAL A 80 -14.42 -10.01 7.88
CA VAL A 80 -13.69 -10.01 9.17
C VAL A 80 -12.34 -9.29 8.98
N VAL A 81 -12.10 -8.32 9.86
CA VAL A 81 -10.85 -7.57 9.91
C VAL A 81 -10.04 -7.97 11.14
N ILE A 82 -8.82 -8.45 10.91
CA ILE A 82 -7.85 -8.73 11.98
C ILE A 82 -6.90 -7.52 12.06
N ARG A 83 -6.74 -6.98 13.26
CA ARG A 83 -5.89 -5.81 13.50
C ARG A 83 -4.55 -6.26 14.10
N HIS A 84 -3.45 -5.88 13.45
CA HIS A 84 -2.11 -6.07 14.00
C HIS A 84 -1.83 -4.97 15.04
N ARG A 85 -1.70 -5.36 16.29
CA ARG A 85 -1.37 -4.47 17.40
C ARG A 85 0.09 -4.70 17.82
N LYS A 86 1.01 -4.09 17.07
CA LYS A 86 2.45 -4.25 17.32
C LYS A 86 2.79 -4.01 18.81
N CYS A 87 3.21 -5.06 19.48
CA CYS A 87 3.64 -5.03 20.88
C CYS A 87 5.17 -4.95 20.94
N GLY A 88 5.70 -3.79 21.33
CA GLY A 88 7.13 -3.59 21.53
C GLY A 88 7.94 -3.21 20.29
N LYS A 89 9.22 -2.96 20.50
CA LYS A 89 10.19 -2.69 19.42
C LYS A 89 10.77 -4.04 18.97
N GLY A 90 10.32 -4.53 17.83
CA GLY A 90 10.97 -5.66 17.15
C GLY A 90 12.40 -5.32 16.75
N ASP A 91 13.18 -6.33 16.42
CA ASP A 91 14.51 -6.16 15.82
C ASP A 91 14.35 -5.70 14.37
N PRO A 92 14.67 -4.45 14.00
CA PRO A 92 14.44 -3.92 12.68
C PRO A 92 15.30 -4.61 11.61
N ASP A 93 16.46 -5.16 12.00
CA ASP A 93 17.43 -5.74 11.07
C ASP A 93 17.22 -7.25 10.88
N ARG A 94 16.30 -7.87 11.63
CA ARG A 94 16.09 -9.33 11.62
C ARG A 94 15.89 -9.89 10.22
N ASN A 95 14.97 -9.31 9.46
CA ASN A 95 14.59 -9.80 8.14
C ASN A 95 15.76 -9.65 7.15
N LEU A 96 16.41 -8.48 7.16
CA LEU A 96 17.57 -8.22 6.31
C LEU A 96 18.69 -9.24 6.56
N ARG A 97 19.03 -9.48 7.83
CA ARG A 97 20.06 -10.47 8.20
C ARG A 97 19.70 -11.90 7.76
N ILE A 98 18.43 -12.29 7.80
CA ILE A 98 18.00 -13.61 7.34
C ILE A 98 18.22 -13.72 5.83
N TYR A 99 17.80 -12.72 5.03
CA TYR A 99 18.04 -12.73 3.59
C TYR A 99 19.51 -12.75 3.22
N GLU A 100 20.33 -11.93 3.88
CA GLU A 100 21.77 -11.90 3.65
C GLU A 100 22.45 -13.23 3.99
N LYS A 101 22.02 -13.90 5.06
CA LYS A 101 22.50 -15.23 5.43
C LYS A 101 22.13 -16.28 4.38
N MET A 102 20.90 -16.26 3.85
CA MET A 102 20.48 -17.17 2.78
C MET A 102 21.35 -17.00 1.54
N LEU A 103 21.53 -15.74 1.09
CA LEU A 103 22.37 -15.42 -0.06
C LEU A 103 23.84 -15.80 0.13
N ALA A 104 24.41 -15.53 1.31
CA ALA A 104 25.77 -15.95 1.66
C ALA A 104 25.92 -17.48 1.69
N GLY A 105 24.85 -18.20 2.00
CA GLY A 105 24.77 -19.67 1.91
C GLY A 105 24.62 -20.22 0.48
N GLY A 106 24.57 -19.35 -0.53
CA GLY A 106 24.39 -19.74 -1.93
C GLY A 106 22.95 -20.04 -2.33
N GLU A 107 21.97 -19.68 -1.49
CA GLU A 107 20.56 -19.86 -1.84
C GLU A 107 20.12 -18.80 -2.87
N THR A 108 19.22 -19.20 -3.77
CA THR A 108 18.57 -18.29 -4.71
C THR A 108 17.20 -17.91 -4.15
N LEU A 109 16.93 -16.60 -4.08
CA LEU A 109 15.64 -16.11 -3.60
C LEU A 109 14.55 -16.33 -4.67
N GLU A 110 13.44 -16.92 -4.26
CA GLU A 110 12.23 -16.98 -5.08
C GLU A 110 11.70 -15.58 -5.37
N PRO A 111 10.89 -15.37 -6.44
CA PRO A 111 10.41 -14.03 -6.84
C PRO A 111 9.77 -13.23 -5.72
N ARG A 112 8.96 -13.87 -4.88
CA ARG A 112 8.35 -13.22 -3.72
C ARG A 112 9.42 -12.69 -2.75
N HIS A 113 10.43 -13.49 -2.45
CA HIS A 113 11.50 -13.12 -1.53
C HIS A 113 12.45 -12.08 -2.13
N GLN A 114 12.62 -12.05 -3.47
CA GLN A 114 13.36 -10.98 -4.13
C GLN A 114 12.71 -9.61 -3.89
N LEU A 115 11.36 -9.51 -4.04
CA LEU A 115 10.64 -8.29 -3.70
C LEU A 115 10.84 -7.88 -2.25
N TYR A 116 10.60 -8.79 -1.31
CA TYR A 116 10.70 -8.45 0.12
C TYR A 116 12.13 -8.10 0.54
N TYR A 117 13.15 -8.75 -0.02
CA TYR A 117 14.54 -8.37 0.20
C TYR A 117 14.83 -6.97 -0.35
N GLY A 118 14.36 -6.64 -1.55
CA GLY A 118 14.44 -5.28 -2.09
C GLY A 118 13.76 -4.23 -1.20
N ARG A 119 12.60 -4.57 -0.60
CA ARG A 119 11.92 -3.69 0.37
C ARG A 119 12.72 -3.52 1.67
N GLU A 120 13.30 -4.59 2.21
CA GLU A 120 14.17 -4.49 3.40
C GLU A 120 15.38 -3.61 3.12
N LEU A 121 16.05 -3.78 1.97
CA LEU A 121 17.15 -2.90 1.54
C LEU A 121 16.70 -1.44 1.47
N TYR A 122 15.52 -1.17 0.90
CA TYR A 122 14.96 0.18 0.84
C TYR A 122 14.74 0.78 2.23
N TYR A 123 14.15 0.04 3.16
CA TYR A 123 13.92 0.50 4.53
C TYR A 123 15.22 0.77 5.27
N HIS A 124 16.29 0.05 4.94
CA HIS A 124 17.65 0.28 5.45
C HIS A 124 18.45 1.32 4.64
N GLN A 125 17.80 2.04 3.73
CA GLN A 125 18.40 3.11 2.90
C GLN A 125 19.54 2.63 1.99
N ARG A 126 19.61 1.33 1.70
CA ARG A 126 20.57 0.71 0.80
C ARG A 126 20.06 0.81 -0.66
N TYR A 127 19.88 2.04 -1.12
CA TYR A 127 19.18 2.34 -2.39
C TYR A 127 19.81 1.70 -3.64
N PRO A 128 21.14 1.73 -3.85
CA PRO A 128 21.73 1.07 -5.02
C PRO A 128 21.49 -0.44 -5.06
N GLU A 129 21.47 -1.08 -3.89
CA GLU A 129 21.21 -2.51 -3.79
C GLU A 129 19.73 -2.81 -3.96
N THR A 130 18.84 -1.94 -3.46
CA THR A 130 17.39 -2.00 -3.73
C THR A 130 17.14 -1.99 -5.24
N GLU A 131 17.75 -1.05 -5.96
CA GLU A 131 17.65 -0.95 -7.42
C GLU A 131 18.07 -2.26 -8.09
N ALA A 132 19.27 -2.75 -7.80
CA ALA A 132 19.80 -3.95 -8.41
C ALA A 132 18.87 -5.17 -8.22
N VAL A 133 18.37 -5.36 -7.00
CA VAL A 133 17.48 -6.50 -6.66
C VAL A 133 16.12 -6.36 -7.34
N LEU A 134 15.49 -5.18 -7.30
CA LEU A 134 14.14 -5.01 -7.83
C LEU A 134 14.11 -4.92 -9.36
N VAL A 135 15.14 -4.38 -10.00
CA VAL A 135 15.27 -4.41 -11.46
C VAL A 135 15.42 -5.86 -11.96
N GLU A 136 16.20 -6.68 -11.26
CA GLU A 136 16.31 -8.11 -11.60
C GLU A 136 15.00 -8.86 -11.36
N PHE A 137 14.32 -8.58 -10.23
CA PHE A 137 13.00 -9.16 -9.95
C PHE A 137 11.97 -8.84 -11.04
N LEU A 138 11.95 -7.62 -11.58
CA LEU A 138 10.99 -7.21 -12.62
C LEU A 138 11.17 -7.98 -13.94
N LYS A 139 12.38 -8.48 -14.23
CA LYS A 139 12.64 -9.32 -15.39
C LYS A 139 12.12 -10.76 -15.22
N ASN A 140 11.88 -11.19 -13.97
CA ASN A 140 11.47 -12.56 -13.69
C ASN A 140 10.01 -12.79 -14.14
N PRO A 141 9.73 -13.71 -15.10
CA PRO A 141 8.38 -13.93 -15.61
C PRO A 141 7.43 -14.54 -14.57
N SER A 142 7.97 -15.23 -13.56
CA SER A 142 7.18 -15.90 -12.51
C SER A 142 6.79 -14.97 -11.35
N GLY A 143 7.18 -13.69 -11.40
CA GLY A 143 6.77 -12.71 -10.38
C GLY A 143 5.26 -12.46 -10.44
N TRP A 144 4.59 -12.53 -9.28
CA TRP A 144 3.18 -12.18 -9.20
C TRP A 144 2.95 -10.71 -9.56
N LEU A 145 1.88 -10.44 -10.33
CA LEU A 145 1.58 -9.12 -10.89
C LEU A 145 1.58 -8.00 -9.82
N GLU A 146 0.87 -8.20 -8.69
CA GLU A 146 0.80 -7.18 -7.64
C GLU A 146 2.18 -6.92 -7.02
N ASN A 147 3.01 -7.96 -6.90
CA ASN A 147 4.39 -7.81 -6.44
C ASN A 147 5.25 -7.00 -7.43
N LYS A 148 5.04 -7.16 -8.73
CA LYS A 148 5.74 -6.37 -9.75
C LYS A 148 5.34 -4.91 -9.73
N ILE A 149 4.05 -4.63 -9.55
CA ILE A 149 3.55 -3.26 -9.42
C ILE A 149 4.10 -2.61 -8.13
N ASP A 150 4.12 -3.34 -7.01
CA ASP A 150 4.74 -2.86 -5.77
C ASP A 150 6.26 -2.62 -5.93
N ALA A 151 6.97 -3.49 -6.68
CA ALA A 151 8.37 -3.26 -7.00
C ALA A 151 8.59 -1.97 -7.78
N CYS A 152 7.71 -1.65 -8.75
CA CYS A 152 7.76 -0.37 -9.47
C CYS A 152 7.54 0.82 -8.53
N PHE A 153 6.62 0.69 -7.57
CA PHE A 153 6.39 1.71 -6.55
C PHE A 153 7.62 1.92 -5.68
N VAL A 154 8.19 0.83 -5.13
CA VAL A 154 9.41 0.91 -4.29
C VAL A 154 10.61 1.44 -5.05
N LEU A 155 10.81 1.03 -6.31
CA LEU A 155 11.87 1.57 -7.18
C LEU A 155 11.68 3.07 -7.42
N GLY A 156 10.47 3.51 -7.74
CA GLY A 156 10.19 4.92 -7.92
C GLY A 156 10.51 5.74 -6.67
N GLN A 157 10.13 5.23 -5.49
CA GLN A 157 10.48 5.86 -4.21
C GLN A 157 11.99 5.84 -3.95
N CYS A 158 12.67 4.75 -4.31
CA CYS A 158 14.12 4.60 -4.20
C CYS A 158 14.85 5.68 -5.04
N TYR A 159 14.50 5.82 -6.32
CA TYR A 159 15.06 6.84 -7.22
C TYR A 159 14.77 8.26 -6.72
N ARG A 160 13.60 8.50 -6.13
CA ARG A 160 13.30 9.80 -5.48
C ARG A 160 14.26 10.09 -4.32
N LYS A 161 14.57 9.09 -3.50
CA LYS A 161 15.55 9.23 -2.40
C LYS A 161 16.96 9.49 -2.88
N MET A 162 17.32 8.97 -4.06
CA MET A 162 18.59 9.23 -4.73
C MET A 162 18.60 10.56 -5.51
N GLY A 163 17.48 11.27 -5.60
CA GLY A 163 17.37 12.52 -6.38
C GLY A 163 17.14 12.31 -7.88
N GLU A 164 16.97 11.10 -8.33
CA GLU A 164 16.83 10.69 -9.73
C GLU A 164 15.37 10.80 -10.22
N LYS A 165 14.89 12.03 -10.35
CA LYS A 165 13.46 12.30 -10.65
C LYS A 165 12.99 11.69 -11.98
N LYS A 166 13.88 11.53 -12.97
CA LYS A 166 13.52 10.93 -14.27
C LYS A 166 13.33 9.43 -14.12
N SER A 167 14.30 8.74 -13.54
CA SER A 167 14.24 7.31 -13.25
C SER A 167 13.04 6.95 -12.35
N ALA A 168 12.73 7.81 -11.38
CA ALA A 168 11.55 7.65 -10.52
C ALA A 168 10.24 7.65 -11.34
N LEU A 169 10.08 8.63 -12.24
CA LEU A 169 8.90 8.70 -13.10
C LEU A 169 8.81 7.48 -14.03
N GLU A 170 9.92 7.07 -14.62
CA GLU A 170 10.01 5.90 -15.51
C GLU A 170 9.60 4.62 -14.74
N ALA A 171 10.08 4.43 -13.50
CA ALA A 171 9.74 3.29 -12.67
C ALA A 171 8.22 3.25 -12.34
N PHE A 172 7.64 4.38 -11.94
CA PHE A 172 6.20 4.45 -11.68
C PHE A 172 5.38 4.15 -12.94
N LEU A 173 5.73 4.76 -14.08
CA LEU A 173 5.01 4.56 -15.34
C LEU A 173 5.19 3.16 -15.92
N TYR A 174 6.30 2.47 -15.61
CA TYR A 174 6.52 1.10 -16.06
C TYR A 174 5.44 0.14 -15.55
N SER A 175 4.88 0.38 -14.36
CA SER A 175 3.74 -0.41 -13.84
C SER A 175 2.52 -0.39 -14.76
N LEU A 176 2.33 0.69 -15.54
CA LEU A 176 1.21 0.84 -16.48
C LEU A 176 1.34 -0.06 -17.73
N THR A 177 2.52 -0.64 -17.97
CA THR A 177 2.70 -1.66 -19.00
C THR A 177 2.17 -3.03 -18.57
N MET A 178 1.86 -3.19 -17.30
CA MET A 178 1.44 -4.46 -16.69
C MET A 178 -0.06 -4.50 -16.39
N ASP A 179 -0.63 -3.39 -15.88
CA ASP A 179 -2.05 -3.27 -15.55
C ASP A 179 -2.46 -1.80 -15.46
N VAL A 180 -3.76 -1.54 -15.25
CA VAL A 180 -4.28 -0.20 -14.96
C VAL A 180 -3.58 0.40 -13.73
N PRO A 181 -3.41 1.74 -13.68
CA PRO A 181 -2.66 2.37 -12.61
C PRO A 181 -3.26 2.10 -11.23
N ARG A 182 -2.42 2.00 -10.21
CA ARG A 182 -2.80 2.01 -8.80
C ARG A 182 -2.85 3.45 -8.29
N ALA A 183 -3.65 3.70 -7.27
CA ALA A 183 -3.87 5.07 -6.74
C ALA A 183 -2.58 5.69 -6.21
N GLU A 184 -1.74 4.91 -5.51
CA GLU A 184 -0.42 5.35 -5.04
C GLU A 184 0.52 5.73 -6.18
N ILE A 185 0.52 4.97 -7.28
CA ILE A 185 1.30 5.29 -8.48
C ILE A 185 0.85 6.63 -9.08
N CYS A 186 -0.48 6.81 -9.24
CA CYS A 186 -1.03 8.07 -9.73
C CYS A 186 -0.61 9.26 -8.86
N CYS A 187 -0.69 9.12 -7.54
CA CYS A 187 -0.32 10.18 -6.60
C CYS A 187 1.17 10.51 -6.67
N GLU A 188 2.05 9.51 -6.77
CA GLU A 188 3.49 9.76 -6.88
C GLU A 188 3.88 10.40 -8.21
N VAL A 189 3.25 9.99 -9.31
CA VAL A 189 3.41 10.66 -10.62
C VAL A 189 2.91 12.11 -10.53
N GLY A 190 1.72 12.35 -9.95
CA GLY A 190 1.18 13.68 -9.70
C GLY A 190 2.14 14.56 -8.90
N LYS A 191 2.74 13.99 -7.85
CA LYS A 191 3.72 14.68 -7.01
C LYS A 191 4.96 15.11 -7.79
N ILE A 192 5.49 14.27 -8.69
CA ILE A 192 6.62 14.64 -9.55
C ILE A 192 6.26 15.81 -10.46
N PHE A 193 5.05 15.82 -11.05
CA PHE A 193 4.60 16.94 -11.86
C PHE A 193 4.41 18.22 -11.05
N LEU A 194 3.89 18.12 -9.83
CA LEU A 194 3.72 19.28 -8.95
C LEU A 194 5.09 19.88 -8.53
N GLU A 195 6.09 19.04 -8.25
CA GLU A 195 7.48 19.46 -7.98
C GLU A 195 8.18 20.11 -9.19
N ARG A 196 7.70 19.83 -10.41
CA ARG A 196 8.15 20.48 -11.64
C ARG A 196 7.35 21.75 -11.96
N GLU A 197 6.52 22.22 -11.05
CA GLU A 197 5.62 23.36 -11.25
C GLU A 197 4.66 23.20 -12.43
N LEU A 198 4.18 21.99 -12.65
CA LEU A 198 3.22 21.61 -13.67
C LEU A 198 1.88 21.19 -13.02
N PRO A 199 1.14 22.13 -12.36
CA PRO A 199 -0.02 21.81 -11.55
C PRO A 199 -1.18 21.21 -12.37
N ARG A 200 -1.28 21.52 -13.65
CA ARG A 200 -2.32 20.97 -14.55
C ARG A 200 -2.12 19.47 -14.77
N GLN A 201 -0.88 19.06 -15.04
CA GLN A 201 -0.53 17.63 -15.20
C GLN A 201 -0.63 16.90 -13.86
N ALA A 202 -0.21 17.53 -12.77
CA ALA A 202 -0.36 16.98 -11.44
C ALA A 202 -1.83 16.72 -11.09
N ALA A 203 -2.71 17.70 -11.35
CA ALA A 203 -4.14 17.58 -11.11
C ALA A 203 -4.78 16.43 -11.90
N TYR A 204 -4.35 16.21 -13.14
CA TYR A 204 -4.79 15.06 -13.93
C TYR A 204 -4.49 13.74 -13.22
N TRP A 205 -3.26 13.55 -12.77
CA TRP A 205 -2.85 12.31 -12.12
C TRP A 205 -3.50 12.10 -10.74
N TYR A 206 -3.62 13.14 -9.93
CA TYR A 206 -4.37 13.05 -8.66
C TYR A 206 -5.87 12.79 -8.89
N GLY A 207 -6.44 13.35 -9.97
CA GLY A 207 -7.80 13.02 -10.40
C GLY A 207 -7.94 11.54 -10.77
N GLN A 208 -6.95 10.98 -11.50
CA GLN A 208 -6.94 9.56 -11.82
C GLN A 208 -6.91 8.68 -10.55
N ALA A 209 -6.13 9.05 -9.52
CA ALA A 209 -6.10 8.30 -8.26
C ALA A 209 -7.49 8.12 -7.63
N LEU A 210 -8.36 9.13 -7.73
CA LEU A 210 -9.73 9.08 -7.23
C LEU A 210 -10.67 8.17 -8.04
N THR A 211 -10.30 7.82 -9.27
CA THR A 211 -11.08 6.92 -10.13
C THR A 211 -10.70 5.45 -9.97
N VAL A 212 -9.56 5.19 -9.33
CA VAL A 212 -9.08 3.81 -9.10
C VAL A 212 -9.99 3.12 -8.10
N PRO A 213 -10.59 1.96 -8.46
CA PRO A 213 -11.40 1.20 -7.52
C PRO A 213 -10.62 0.77 -6.29
N SER A 214 -11.22 0.90 -5.11
CA SER A 214 -10.65 0.42 -3.85
C SER A 214 -10.90 -1.07 -3.64
N ASP A 215 -10.64 -1.89 -4.67
CA ASP A 215 -10.84 -3.34 -4.60
C ASP A 215 -9.65 -4.03 -3.93
N LYS A 216 -9.76 -4.20 -2.61
CA LYS A 216 -8.75 -4.88 -1.78
C LYS A 216 -8.61 -6.38 -2.11
N LYS A 217 -9.60 -7.00 -2.77
CA LYS A 217 -9.62 -8.44 -3.06
C LYS A 217 -8.74 -8.83 -4.24
N LYS A 218 -8.30 -7.87 -5.03
CA LYS A 218 -7.30 -8.12 -6.09
C LYS A 218 -5.96 -8.62 -5.55
N GLY A 219 -5.73 -8.50 -4.25
CA GLY A 219 -4.46 -8.77 -3.59
C GLY A 219 -3.54 -7.55 -3.58
N GLY A 220 -2.32 -7.76 -3.10
CA GLY A 220 -1.38 -6.65 -2.91
C GLY A 220 -1.66 -5.83 -1.66
N PHE A 221 -0.94 -4.72 -1.54
CA PHE A 221 -1.05 -3.80 -0.41
C PHE A 221 -2.05 -2.70 -0.70
N PHE A 222 -2.95 -2.44 0.23
CA PHE A 222 -3.93 -1.37 0.14
C PHE A 222 -3.55 -0.20 1.05
N MET A 223 -3.31 0.95 0.46
CA MET A 223 -2.94 2.19 1.14
C MET A 223 -4.12 3.18 1.06
N ALA A 224 -4.98 3.18 2.07
CA ALA A 224 -6.26 3.89 2.08
C ALA A 224 -6.16 5.38 1.76
N GLU A 225 -5.09 6.04 2.19
CA GLU A 225 -4.90 7.48 2.03
C GLU A 225 -4.78 7.92 0.56
N TYR A 226 -4.25 7.05 -0.30
CA TYR A 226 -4.12 7.33 -1.74
C TYR A 226 -5.45 7.27 -2.51
N HIS A 227 -6.50 6.70 -1.90
CA HIS A 227 -7.84 6.64 -2.49
C HIS A 227 -8.77 7.80 -2.06
N GLY A 228 -8.25 8.80 -1.36
CA GLY A 228 -9.08 9.90 -0.87
C GLY A 228 -8.29 11.11 -0.39
N VAL A 229 -7.81 11.06 0.85
CA VAL A 229 -7.21 12.23 1.52
C VAL A 229 -6.04 12.81 0.73
N VAL A 230 -5.07 11.98 0.34
CA VAL A 230 -3.88 12.46 -0.38
C VAL A 230 -4.24 13.13 -1.71
N PRO A 231 -4.98 12.50 -2.64
CA PRO A 231 -5.32 13.16 -3.89
C PRO A 231 -6.22 14.39 -3.70
N TYR A 232 -7.15 14.43 -2.73
CA TYR A 232 -7.95 15.62 -2.49
C TYR A 232 -7.11 16.80 -2.00
N MET A 233 -6.22 16.60 -1.03
CA MET A 233 -5.30 17.64 -0.56
C MET A 233 -4.40 18.15 -1.69
N GLN A 234 -3.87 17.26 -2.52
CA GLN A 234 -2.99 17.65 -3.61
C GLN A 234 -3.74 18.33 -4.77
N LEU A 235 -4.98 17.93 -5.06
CA LEU A 235 -5.85 18.65 -6.00
C LEU A 235 -6.15 20.06 -5.49
N CYS A 236 -6.40 20.22 -4.19
CA CYS A 236 -6.52 21.54 -3.56
C CYS A 236 -5.31 22.42 -3.89
N VAL A 237 -4.10 21.92 -3.64
CA VAL A 237 -2.85 22.65 -3.96
C VAL A 237 -2.71 22.95 -5.46
N CYS A 238 -3.05 21.97 -6.32
CA CYS A 238 -2.95 22.16 -7.78
C CYS A 238 -3.87 23.27 -8.27
N TYR A 239 -5.15 23.29 -7.84
CA TYR A 239 -6.12 24.30 -8.26
C TYR A 239 -5.82 25.69 -7.68
N ASP A 240 -5.31 25.78 -6.45
CA ASP A 240 -4.83 27.06 -5.89
C ASP A 240 -3.68 27.63 -6.73
N LYS A 241 -2.70 26.79 -7.09
CA LYS A 241 -1.58 27.18 -7.99
C LYS A 241 -2.04 27.59 -9.39
N MET A 242 -3.16 27.07 -9.87
CA MET A 242 -3.76 27.45 -11.16
C MET A 242 -4.65 28.71 -11.07
N GLY A 243 -4.79 29.32 -9.88
CA GLY A 243 -5.64 30.48 -9.68
C GLY A 243 -7.15 30.19 -9.68
N CYS A 244 -7.55 28.97 -9.30
CA CYS A 244 -8.93 28.52 -9.23
C CYS A 244 -9.35 28.24 -7.76
N PRO A 245 -9.51 29.29 -6.93
CA PRO A 245 -9.68 29.13 -5.46
C PRO A 245 -10.97 28.41 -5.07
N GLU A 246 -12.08 28.60 -5.80
CA GLU A 246 -13.33 27.89 -5.51
C GLU A 246 -13.17 26.38 -5.72
N GLN A 247 -12.45 25.97 -6.76
CA GLN A 247 -12.19 24.58 -7.06
C GLN A 247 -11.20 23.97 -6.07
N ALA A 248 -10.18 24.73 -5.68
CA ALA A 248 -9.25 24.35 -4.62
C ALA A 248 -10.00 24.13 -3.29
N PHE A 249 -10.88 25.06 -2.92
CA PHE A 249 -11.68 24.95 -1.70
C PHE A 249 -12.69 23.77 -1.75
N PHE A 250 -13.24 23.45 -2.92
CA PHE A 250 -14.07 22.26 -3.08
C PHE A 250 -13.29 20.98 -2.69
N PHE A 251 -12.07 20.83 -3.18
CA PHE A 251 -11.24 19.66 -2.85
C PHE A 251 -10.75 19.68 -1.40
N HIS A 252 -10.49 20.85 -0.85
CA HIS A 252 -10.23 20.99 0.59
C HIS A 252 -11.39 20.45 1.43
N LYS A 253 -12.64 20.81 1.12
CA LYS A 253 -13.82 20.28 1.82
C LYS A 253 -13.90 18.75 1.74
N LYS A 254 -13.57 18.17 0.58
CA LYS A 254 -13.52 16.71 0.43
C LYS A 254 -12.46 16.04 1.30
N ALA A 255 -11.29 16.64 1.44
CA ALA A 255 -10.27 16.18 2.37
C ALA A 255 -10.73 16.29 3.84
N MET A 256 -11.39 17.39 4.19
CA MET A 256 -11.93 17.65 5.53
C MET A 256 -13.05 16.67 5.92
N GLU A 257 -13.92 16.26 4.96
CA GLU A 257 -14.93 15.21 5.19
C GLU A 257 -14.28 13.89 5.61
N LEU A 258 -13.09 13.57 5.09
CA LEU A 258 -12.37 12.32 5.38
C LEU A 258 -11.51 12.40 6.64
N LYS A 259 -10.81 13.50 6.84
CA LYS A 259 -9.88 13.70 7.97
C LYS A 259 -9.97 15.12 8.55
N PRO A 260 -11.04 15.44 9.29
CA PRO A 260 -11.27 16.80 9.82
C PRO A 260 -10.20 17.26 10.83
N GLU A 261 -9.50 16.32 11.47
CA GLU A 261 -8.48 16.63 12.49
C GLU A 261 -7.04 16.57 11.92
N ASP A 262 -6.88 16.31 10.62
CA ASP A 262 -5.56 16.28 10.00
C ASP A 262 -4.93 17.67 9.98
N SER A 263 -3.67 17.78 10.41
CA SER A 263 -2.97 19.05 10.54
C SER A 263 -2.83 19.82 9.23
N GLY A 264 -2.66 19.11 8.11
CA GLY A 264 -2.60 19.70 6.77
C GLY A 264 -3.97 20.24 6.34
N VAL A 265 -5.04 19.49 6.61
CA VAL A 265 -6.42 19.92 6.34
C VAL A 265 -6.77 21.17 7.16
N LEU A 266 -6.43 21.20 8.44
CA LEU A 266 -6.64 22.37 9.31
C LEU A 266 -5.82 23.58 8.85
N TYR A 267 -4.59 23.35 8.38
CA TYR A 267 -3.76 24.42 7.80
C TYR A 267 -4.42 25.00 6.55
N ASP A 268 -4.89 24.17 5.62
CA ASP A 268 -5.57 24.62 4.42
C ASP A 268 -6.86 25.38 4.73
N GLN A 269 -7.64 24.94 5.70
CA GLN A 269 -8.84 25.65 6.15
C GLN A 269 -8.53 27.09 6.61
N LYS A 270 -7.46 27.25 7.43
CA LYS A 270 -7.00 28.56 7.85
C LYS A 270 -6.56 29.42 6.65
N TYR A 271 -5.76 28.82 5.75
CA TYR A 271 -5.26 29.49 4.55
C TYR A 271 -6.39 30.02 3.66
N PHE A 272 -7.42 29.20 3.37
CA PHE A 272 -8.55 29.63 2.55
C PHE A 272 -9.37 30.75 3.19
N ARG A 273 -9.55 30.69 4.50
CA ARG A 273 -10.23 31.75 5.24
C ARG A 273 -9.48 33.08 5.16
N GLU A 274 -8.17 33.06 5.40
CA GLU A 274 -7.33 34.26 5.45
C GLU A 274 -7.10 34.86 4.06
N LYS A 275 -6.85 34.03 3.06
CA LYS A 275 -6.49 34.50 1.71
C LYS A 275 -7.69 34.83 0.84
N TYR A 276 -8.78 34.06 0.94
CA TYR A 276 -9.90 34.12 0.03
C TYR A 276 -11.26 34.40 0.70
N GLY A 277 -11.32 34.46 2.02
CA GLY A 277 -12.57 34.60 2.77
C GLY A 277 -13.50 33.39 2.68
N LEU A 278 -12.99 32.22 2.27
CA LEU A 278 -13.73 30.97 2.18
C LEU A 278 -13.67 30.21 3.50
N ALA A 279 -14.83 29.71 3.99
CA ALA A 279 -14.93 29.02 5.28
C ALA A 279 -15.85 27.79 5.22
#